data_bfaf5c7ee68fcc0fe290be8002654e30
#
_entry.id   bfaf5c7ee68fcc0fe290be8002654e30
#
_cell.length_a   1.000
_cell.length_b   1.000
_cell.length_c   1.000
_cell.angle_alpha   90.00
_cell.angle_beta   90.00
_cell.angle_gamma   90.00
#
_symmetry.space_group_name_H-M   'P 1'
#
loop_
_entity.id
_entity.type
_entity.pdbx_description
1 polymer ?
#
loop_
_entity_poly.entity_id
_entity_poly.type
_entity_poly.pdbx_seq_one_letter_code
_entity_poly.pdbx_strand_id
1 'polypeptide(L)'
;MSLKKSDVTANQPDPQDTSRRQLLAATGVGLAALSTAACAVEDGDQAQLAGSASAPESCDPAAAAAAKAERIANAPKAPFDSIRDYFAALDAHGLLLRIPRVDQDQYQMTGIVFRSSDRYGVFGAPALMFEKIKIDGQWMDGPIVANHQGSMHTDCIVYGIEPDPDDVYVSYRKAKAHATKILESTDTGRYPLISPIEVSRERAPCKEVVVSGDDVNLLSFPFVKTNPADGGRYLNTGSVFTSDPDLGNNFGTYRCQITGPRTLRINSAKLHAGYKMLMAARERGEKIGHVSIAVGQDPITWVLSGAPIARGRNDDPVDELAMAGGMRGKALEVVKSDTNDMLVPAHAEMIVEGEVPLQEPLQPEGPFGEMFGYLGPPNEKTFWMNVTRITHRRNPWIVNSFTGMQRGYITSAVEALYDRTLRSMVPNLVEFHYPQDCMGVSFVSIDKTAPGQGLEAGRKIAGRIPICKVVVVVDKEIDVLNRTQMLFAMGSRWQPYPASEIIKDAPAIVTDPSTPVSLRTSKIVIDATKQWPEEGGPKVYPERNRVLLEQGAPEVFAQVDAEFGELLKNWGSG
;
A
#
# COMPACT_ATOMS: atom_id res chain seq x y z
N MET A 1 -11.43 41.75 -45.44
CA MET A 1 -11.26 42.49 -44.21
C MET A 1 -10.24 41.76 -43.34
N SER A 2 -9.06 42.36 -43.24
CA SER A 2 -7.81 41.77 -42.72
C SER A 2 -7.83 41.72 -41.20
N LEU A 3 -7.44 40.58 -40.59
CA LEU A 3 -7.13 40.49 -39.16
C LEU A 3 -5.65 40.11 -38.99
N LYS A 4 -4.98 40.96 -38.24
CA LYS A 4 -3.55 40.96 -37.96
C LYS A 4 -3.14 39.75 -37.11
N LYS A 5 -2.01 39.13 -37.48
CA LYS A 5 -1.20 38.25 -36.64
C LYS A 5 -0.49 39.09 -35.58
N SER A 6 -0.56 38.65 -34.30
CA SER A 6 0.32 39.13 -33.23
C SER A 6 1.36 38.06 -32.92
N ASP A 7 2.61 38.44 -33.13
CA ASP A 7 3.80 37.64 -32.80
C ASP A 7 3.93 37.47 -31.26
N VAL A 8 4.05 36.23 -30.79
CA VAL A 8 4.53 35.92 -29.46
C VAL A 8 5.88 35.21 -29.62
N THR A 9 6.94 35.94 -29.34
CA THR A 9 8.31 35.44 -29.27
C THR A 9 8.46 34.48 -28.10
N ALA A 10 8.76 33.22 -28.40
CA ALA A 10 9.16 32.21 -27.40
C ALA A 10 10.64 32.43 -27.04
N ASN A 11 10.90 32.66 -25.78
CA ASN A 11 12.23 32.60 -25.18
C ASN A 11 12.65 31.12 -25.04
N GLN A 12 13.70 30.73 -25.74
CA GLN A 12 14.39 29.45 -25.52
C GLN A 12 15.43 29.64 -24.39
N PRO A 13 15.55 28.72 -23.44
CA PRO A 13 16.67 28.72 -22.51
C PRO A 13 17.88 27.98 -23.07
N ASP A 14 19.04 28.49 -22.72
CA ASP A 14 20.43 28.16 -23.02
C ASP A 14 20.79 26.68 -22.70
N PRO A 15 21.53 25.96 -23.56
CA PRO A 15 21.94 24.59 -23.31
C PRO A 15 23.34 24.50 -22.69
N GLN A 16 23.50 24.77 -21.42
CA GLN A 16 24.67 24.38 -20.65
C GLN A 16 24.29 24.07 -19.18
N ASP A 17 23.85 22.83 -18.93
CA ASP A 17 23.91 22.24 -17.60
C ASP A 17 24.44 20.81 -17.71
N THR A 18 25.70 20.64 -17.30
CA THR A 18 26.49 19.40 -17.40
C THR A 18 26.27 18.44 -16.22
N SER A 19 25.19 18.58 -15.46
CA SER A 19 24.92 17.77 -14.25
C SER A 19 24.05 16.51 -14.46
N ARG A 20 23.64 16.19 -15.70
CA ARG A 20 22.73 15.06 -15.99
C ARG A 20 23.41 13.71 -16.37
N ARG A 21 24.72 13.59 -16.29
CA ARG A 21 25.44 12.34 -16.73
C ARG A 21 25.91 11.41 -15.61
N GLN A 22 25.51 11.61 -14.35
CA GLN A 22 25.93 10.72 -13.25
C GLN A 22 24.81 9.93 -12.57
N LEU A 23 23.64 9.76 -13.16
CA LEU A 23 22.48 9.16 -12.49
C LEU A 23 22.04 7.79 -13.05
N LEU A 24 22.91 7.05 -13.73
CA LEU A 24 22.55 5.74 -14.31
C LEU A 24 23.48 4.57 -13.92
N ALA A 25 24.10 4.64 -12.74
CA ALA A 25 24.94 3.53 -12.26
C ALA A 25 24.77 3.32 -10.74
N ALA A 26 23.57 3.05 -10.25
CA ALA A 26 23.38 2.57 -8.88
C ALA A 26 22.01 1.85 -8.72
N THR A 27 21.86 0.72 -9.39
CA THR A 27 20.82 -0.26 -9.05
C THR A 27 21.51 -1.56 -8.71
N GLY A 28 21.64 -1.83 -7.44
CA GLY A 28 22.11 -3.13 -6.96
C GLY A 28 23.21 -3.04 -5.91
N VAL A 29 22.93 -2.50 -4.72
CA VAL A 29 23.76 -2.75 -3.54
C VAL A 29 22.84 -3.02 -2.34
N GLY A 30 23.08 -4.13 -1.77
CA GLY A 30 22.40 -4.93 -0.83
C GLY A 30 22.04 -4.35 0.53
N LEU A 31 21.13 -5.05 1.16
CA LEU A 31 20.61 -4.93 2.53
C LEU A 31 21.64 -5.15 3.66
N ALA A 32 22.91 -5.29 3.37
CA ALA A 32 23.91 -5.68 4.38
C ALA A 32 24.39 -4.55 5.32
N ALA A 33 24.02 -3.28 5.08
CA ALA A 33 24.58 -2.14 5.83
C ALA A 33 23.72 -1.60 6.99
N LEU A 34 22.58 -2.20 7.33
CA LEU A 34 21.69 -1.70 8.39
C LEU A 34 21.83 -2.40 9.75
N SER A 35 22.73 -3.36 9.91
CA SER A 35 22.86 -4.11 11.16
C SER A 35 23.86 -3.53 12.20
N THR A 36 24.54 -2.42 11.91
CA THR A 36 25.63 -1.92 12.77
C THR A 36 25.32 -0.66 13.61
N ALA A 37 24.08 -0.16 13.61
CA ALA A 37 23.76 1.09 14.31
C ALA A 37 22.90 0.93 15.58
N ALA A 38 22.92 -0.22 16.24
CA ALA A 38 22.14 -0.45 17.46
C ALA A 38 23.02 -0.92 18.63
N CYS A 39 24.03 -0.14 19.00
CA CYS A 39 24.66 -0.26 20.32
C CYS A 39 24.81 1.11 20.97
N ALA A 40 24.11 1.28 22.10
CA ALA A 40 24.25 2.29 23.16
C ALA A 40 23.93 3.76 22.83
N VAL A 41 22.82 4.22 23.38
CA VAL A 41 22.71 5.61 23.86
C VAL A 41 22.30 5.54 25.33
N GLU A 42 23.25 5.84 26.22
CA GLU A 42 22.95 6.31 27.57
C GLU A 42 22.90 7.84 27.58
N ASP A 43 22.05 8.36 28.48
CA ASP A 43 21.70 9.76 28.66
C ASP A 43 22.89 10.72 28.79
N GLY A 44 22.76 11.92 28.19
CA GLY A 44 23.65 13.05 28.44
C GLY A 44 23.45 14.26 27.53
N ASP A 45 23.01 15.33 28.11
CA ASP A 45 22.65 16.63 27.57
C ASP A 45 23.78 17.38 26.83
N GLN A 46 23.40 18.05 25.76
CA GLN A 46 23.98 19.26 25.12
C GLN A 46 25.38 19.25 24.46
N ALA A 47 25.34 19.75 23.25
CA ALA A 47 26.28 20.60 22.51
C ALA A 47 27.41 19.96 21.68
N GLN A 48 27.49 20.53 20.47
CA GLN A 48 28.58 20.57 19.51
C GLN A 48 28.63 19.50 18.41
N LEU A 49 28.07 19.90 17.28
CA LEU A 49 28.42 19.41 15.94
C LEU A 49 29.84 19.88 15.57
N ALA A 50 30.82 19.05 15.83
CA ALA A 50 32.12 18.92 15.14
C ALA A 50 33.06 18.06 15.98
N GLY A 51 33.13 16.79 15.72
CA GLY A 51 34.10 15.90 16.36
C GLY A 51 34.27 14.65 15.49
N SER A 52 35.50 14.36 15.10
CA SER A 52 35.95 13.21 14.35
C SER A 52 35.30 11.92 14.82
N ALA A 53 34.51 11.28 13.95
CA ALA A 53 34.01 9.94 14.18
C ALA A 53 35.19 8.94 14.19
N SER A 54 35.54 8.46 15.38
CA SER A 54 36.30 7.22 15.52
C SER A 54 35.48 6.08 14.95
N ALA A 55 36.09 5.22 14.14
CA ALA A 55 35.45 4.04 13.57
C ALA A 55 34.85 3.19 14.72
N PRO A 56 33.60 2.68 14.57
CA PRO A 56 33.02 1.81 15.60
C PRO A 56 33.82 0.51 15.71
N GLU A 57 34.03 0.06 16.96
CA GLU A 57 34.58 -1.26 17.25
C GLU A 57 33.82 -2.32 16.44
N SER A 58 34.54 -3.27 15.85
CA SER A 58 33.97 -4.36 15.03
C SER A 58 33.02 -5.21 15.88
N CYS A 59 31.70 -4.96 15.77
CA CYS A 59 30.72 -5.90 16.32
C CYS A 59 30.88 -7.25 15.62
N ASP A 60 31.02 -8.31 16.40
CA ASP A 60 31.04 -9.67 15.90
C ASP A 60 29.71 -9.96 15.14
N PRO A 61 29.74 -10.27 13.83
CA PRO A 61 28.54 -10.54 13.05
C PRO A 61 27.69 -11.68 13.63
N ALA A 62 28.31 -12.67 14.25
CA ALA A 62 27.61 -13.78 14.90
C ALA A 62 26.87 -13.33 16.16
N ALA A 63 27.47 -12.45 16.98
CA ALA A 63 26.81 -11.88 18.13
C ALA A 63 25.63 -10.98 17.73
N ALA A 64 25.77 -10.19 16.66
CA ALA A 64 24.70 -9.36 16.13
C ALA A 64 23.52 -10.21 15.59
N ALA A 65 23.81 -11.29 14.87
CA ALA A 65 22.80 -12.23 14.39
C ALA A 65 22.08 -12.95 15.54
N ALA A 66 22.80 -13.38 16.58
CA ALA A 66 22.21 -13.99 17.77
C ALA A 66 21.29 -13.01 18.52
N ALA A 67 21.72 -11.77 18.71
CA ALA A 67 20.89 -10.72 19.32
C ALA A 67 19.64 -10.41 18.51
N LYS A 68 19.73 -10.41 17.18
CA LYS A 68 18.55 -10.26 16.30
C LYS A 68 17.59 -11.45 16.46
N ALA A 69 18.11 -12.68 16.47
CA ALA A 69 17.29 -13.87 16.65
C ALA A 69 16.57 -13.88 18.00
N GLU A 70 17.24 -13.46 19.08
CA GLU A 70 16.64 -13.32 20.41
C GLU A 70 15.52 -12.24 20.42
N ARG A 71 15.73 -11.08 19.80
CA ARG A 71 14.68 -10.05 19.67
C ARG A 71 13.46 -10.59 18.92
N ILE A 72 13.65 -11.29 17.81
CA ILE A 72 12.57 -11.92 17.05
C ILE A 72 11.85 -12.98 17.89
N ALA A 73 12.57 -13.80 18.66
CA ALA A 73 11.97 -14.82 19.50
C ALA A 73 11.04 -14.22 20.58
N ASN A 74 11.41 -13.07 21.13
CA ASN A 74 10.69 -12.37 22.19
C ASN A 74 9.63 -11.38 21.68
N ALA A 75 9.59 -11.08 20.39
CA ALA A 75 8.62 -10.15 19.79
C ALA A 75 7.19 -10.73 19.79
N PRO A 76 6.16 -9.86 19.79
CA PRO A 76 4.79 -10.29 19.56
C PRO A 76 4.67 -11.09 18.27
N LYS A 77 3.79 -12.10 18.28
CA LYS A 77 3.55 -12.99 17.14
C LYS A 77 2.18 -12.69 16.52
N ALA A 78 2.06 -12.89 15.22
CA ALA A 78 0.76 -12.87 14.55
C ALA A 78 -0.15 -14.00 15.09
N PRO A 79 -1.47 -13.82 15.13
CA PRO A 79 -2.20 -12.62 14.69
C PRO A 79 -2.07 -11.46 15.69
N PHE A 80 -1.69 -10.29 15.19
CA PHE A 80 -1.53 -9.10 16.02
C PHE A 80 -2.90 -8.49 16.37
N ASP A 81 -3.13 -8.17 17.63
CA ASP A 81 -4.36 -7.51 18.06
C ASP A 81 -4.28 -5.98 17.89
N SER A 82 -3.08 -5.40 17.96
CA SER A 82 -2.85 -3.96 17.83
C SER A 82 -1.75 -3.61 16.81
N ILE A 83 -1.79 -2.37 16.35
CA ILE A 83 -0.70 -1.81 15.52
C ILE A 83 0.62 -1.77 16.29
N ARG A 84 0.60 -1.61 17.64
CA ARG A 84 1.80 -1.56 18.48
C ARG A 84 2.53 -2.89 18.51
N ASP A 85 1.80 -4.00 18.65
CA ASP A 85 2.37 -5.36 18.63
C ASP A 85 3.00 -5.64 17.25
N TYR A 86 2.33 -5.21 16.20
CA TYR A 86 2.86 -5.33 14.85
C TYR A 86 4.16 -4.52 14.64
N PHE A 87 4.20 -3.27 15.11
CA PHE A 87 5.43 -2.46 15.05
C PHE A 87 6.56 -3.01 15.90
N ALA A 88 6.27 -3.61 17.06
CA ALA A 88 7.27 -4.30 17.86
C ALA A 88 7.86 -5.51 17.11
N ALA A 89 7.04 -6.23 16.35
CA ALA A 89 7.54 -7.30 15.48
C ALA A 89 8.38 -6.76 14.32
N LEU A 90 7.96 -5.65 13.66
CA LEU A 90 8.76 -5.00 12.61
C LEU A 90 10.14 -4.56 13.14
N ASP A 91 10.17 -3.96 14.32
CA ASP A 91 11.41 -3.50 14.97
C ASP A 91 12.36 -4.67 15.26
N ALA A 92 11.83 -5.76 15.81
CA ALA A 92 12.60 -6.97 16.07
C ALA A 92 13.26 -7.56 14.82
N HIS A 93 12.56 -7.49 13.67
CA HIS A 93 13.08 -7.93 12.37
C HIS A 93 14.01 -6.91 11.71
N GLY A 94 14.18 -5.70 12.27
CA GLY A 94 14.98 -4.63 11.68
C GLY A 94 14.30 -3.93 10.51
N LEU A 95 12.96 -3.97 10.46
CA LEU A 95 12.15 -3.37 9.41
C LEU A 95 11.56 -1.99 9.81
N LEU A 96 12.01 -1.41 10.92
CA LEU A 96 11.54 -0.13 11.46
C LEU A 96 12.69 0.87 11.54
N LEU A 97 12.48 2.06 10.99
CA LEU A 97 13.36 3.21 11.16
C LEU A 97 12.70 4.24 12.07
N ARG A 98 13.35 4.55 13.19
CA ARG A 98 12.89 5.56 14.16
C ARG A 98 13.55 6.89 13.89
N ILE A 99 12.75 7.96 13.84
CA ILE A 99 13.18 9.32 13.59
C ILE A 99 12.76 10.16 14.81
N PRO A 100 13.73 10.63 15.64
CA PRO A 100 13.42 11.27 16.93
C PRO A 100 12.61 12.56 16.79
N ARG A 101 12.85 13.35 15.74
CA ARG A 101 12.15 14.61 15.53
C ARG A 101 12.19 15.05 14.08
N VAL A 102 11.11 15.67 13.62
CA VAL A 102 10.97 16.21 12.24
C VAL A 102 10.17 17.51 12.25
N ASP A 103 10.52 18.42 11.36
CA ASP A 103 9.77 19.64 11.08
C ASP A 103 8.86 19.42 9.87
N GLN A 104 7.56 19.16 10.12
CA GLN A 104 6.58 18.94 9.06
C GLN A 104 6.07 20.26 8.45
N ASP A 105 6.32 21.40 9.09
CA ASP A 105 6.10 22.70 8.45
C ASP A 105 7.06 22.90 7.26
N GLN A 106 8.19 22.16 7.25
CA GLN A 106 9.13 22.06 6.13
C GLN A 106 8.97 20.76 5.33
N TYR A 107 7.91 19.99 5.55
CA TYR A 107 7.64 18.70 4.88
C TYR A 107 8.75 17.65 5.03
N GLN A 108 9.49 17.66 6.14
CA GLN A 108 10.61 16.72 6.35
C GLN A 108 10.15 15.26 6.36
N MET A 109 9.00 14.94 6.97
CA MET A 109 8.46 13.58 6.92
C MET A 109 8.25 13.11 5.49
N THR A 110 7.61 13.94 4.68
CA THR A 110 7.34 13.67 3.25
C THR A 110 8.65 13.45 2.49
N GLY A 111 9.65 14.31 2.74
CA GLY A 111 10.98 14.17 2.16
C GLY A 111 11.68 12.88 2.55
N ILE A 112 11.57 12.43 3.81
CA ILE A 112 12.13 11.17 4.31
C ILE A 112 11.47 9.97 3.62
N VAL A 113 10.15 9.98 3.44
CA VAL A 113 9.43 8.91 2.74
C VAL A 113 9.91 8.80 1.28
N PHE A 114 10.02 9.90 0.56
CA PHE A 114 10.57 9.91 -0.80
C PHE A 114 12.00 9.36 -0.83
N ARG A 115 12.89 9.83 0.05
CA ARG A 115 14.27 9.39 0.10
C ARG A 115 14.42 7.92 0.48
N SER A 116 13.55 7.41 1.35
CA SER A 116 13.51 5.98 1.68
C SER A 116 13.14 5.15 0.44
N SER A 117 12.13 5.58 -0.31
CA SER A 117 11.72 4.92 -1.55
C SER A 117 12.77 5.04 -2.65
N ASP A 118 13.45 6.19 -2.78
CA ASP A 118 14.57 6.39 -3.73
C ASP A 118 15.74 5.44 -3.43
N ARG A 119 16.03 5.23 -2.14
CA ARG A 119 17.19 4.45 -1.70
C ARG A 119 16.95 2.95 -1.69
N TYR A 120 15.79 2.51 -1.24
CA TYR A 120 15.50 1.09 -1.00
C TYR A 120 14.45 0.52 -1.96
N GLY A 121 13.91 1.33 -2.85
CA GLY A 121 12.73 0.99 -3.65
C GLY A 121 11.45 1.00 -2.80
N VAL A 122 10.30 1.10 -3.46
CA VAL A 122 8.99 1.09 -2.79
C VAL A 122 8.76 -0.21 -2.00
N PHE A 123 9.26 -1.33 -2.53
CA PHE A 123 9.06 -2.66 -1.94
C PHE A 123 10.12 -3.06 -0.90
N GLY A 124 11.19 -2.28 -0.74
CA GLY A 124 12.25 -2.52 0.23
C GLY A 124 12.32 -1.48 1.35
N ALA A 125 11.63 -0.34 1.21
CA ALA A 125 11.68 0.76 2.17
C ALA A 125 11.11 0.35 3.54
N PRO A 126 11.78 0.73 4.66
CA PRO A 126 11.37 0.35 6.00
C PRO A 126 10.06 1.04 6.43
N ALA A 127 9.39 0.48 7.45
CA ALA A 127 8.41 1.21 8.23
C ALA A 127 9.07 2.39 8.93
N LEU A 128 8.34 3.48 9.12
CA LEU A 128 8.84 4.72 9.69
C LEU A 128 8.08 5.08 10.96
N MET A 129 8.78 5.56 11.99
CA MET A 129 8.20 6.08 13.21
C MET A 129 8.81 7.44 13.52
N PHE A 130 7.98 8.49 13.55
CA PHE A 130 8.37 9.86 13.85
C PHE A 130 7.90 10.22 15.26
N GLU A 131 8.83 10.47 16.19
CA GLU A 131 8.52 10.56 17.62
C GLU A 131 8.07 11.95 18.03
N LYS A 132 8.71 13.03 17.52
CA LYS A 132 8.30 14.42 17.72
C LYS A 132 8.15 15.12 16.39
N ILE A 133 7.03 15.81 16.23
CA ILE A 133 6.65 16.41 14.97
C ILE A 133 6.33 17.90 15.21
N LYS A 134 6.93 18.80 14.43
CA LYS A 134 6.54 20.19 14.43
C LYS A 134 5.46 20.43 13.39
N ILE A 135 4.35 21.01 13.84
CA ILE A 135 3.17 21.33 13.02
C ILE A 135 2.64 22.70 13.45
N ASP A 136 2.43 23.61 12.49
CA ASP A 136 1.99 25.00 12.73
C ASP A 136 2.84 25.73 13.78
N GLY A 137 4.17 25.54 13.70
CA GLY A 137 5.14 26.13 14.62
C GLY A 137 5.24 25.46 15.99
N GLN A 138 4.41 24.47 16.30
CA GLN A 138 4.38 23.81 17.61
C GLN A 138 4.94 22.39 17.52
N TRP A 139 5.78 22.02 18.51
CA TRP A 139 6.24 20.63 18.67
C TRP A 139 5.17 19.80 19.37
N MET A 140 4.70 18.76 18.69
CA MET A 140 3.73 17.79 19.21
C MET A 140 4.40 16.46 19.45
N ASP A 141 3.95 15.75 20.49
CA ASP A 141 4.36 14.38 20.73
C ASP A 141 3.62 13.45 19.75
N GLY A 142 4.38 12.47 19.23
CA GLY A 142 3.86 11.40 18.38
C GLY A 142 3.65 10.11 19.18
N PRO A 143 3.88 8.96 18.54
CA PRO A 143 4.45 8.89 17.20
C PRO A 143 3.42 9.05 16.08
N ILE A 144 3.90 9.55 14.94
CA ILE A 144 3.29 9.27 13.65
C ILE A 144 4.03 8.09 13.05
N VAL A 145 3.28 7.09 12.58
CA VAL A 145 3.83 5.90 11.92
C VAL A 145 3.39 5.83 10.47
N ALA A 146 4.29 5.38 9.59
CA ALA A 146 4.06 5.33 8.15
C ALA A 146 4.77 4.14 7.51
N ASN A 147 4.41 3.85 6.27
CA ASN A 147 5.01 2.78 5.44
C ASN A 147 5.05 1.40 6.11
N HIS A 148 4.17 1.14 7.06
CA HIS A 148 4.19 -0.08 7.88
C HIS A 148 3.88 -1.37 7.09
N GLN A 149 3.31 -1.24 5.90
CA GLN A 149 3.07 -2.33 4.95
C GLN A 149 3.75 -2.06 3.58
N GLY A 150 4.77 -1.20 3.56
CA GLY A 150 5.51 -0.83 2.34
C GLY A 150 6.41 -1.94 1.83
N SER A 151 7.33 -2.42 2.68
CA SER A 151 8.22 -3.51 2.31
C SER A 151 7.46 -4.82 2.07
N MET A 152 7.86 -5.60 1.07
CA MET A 152 7.30 -6.94 0.83
C MET A 152 7.67 -7.96 1.92
N HIS A 153 8.69 -7.70 2.75
CA HIS A 153 8.93 -8.49 3.96
C HIS A 153 7.77 -8.41 4.95
N THR A 154 7.08 -7.26 4.98
CA THR A 154 5.95 -7.06 5.91
C THR A 154 4.74 -7.95 5.60
N ASP A 155 4.59 -8.41 4.35
CA ASP A 155 3.58 -9.40 4.00
C ASP A 155 3.76 -10.69 4.82
N CYS A 156 5.02 -11.16 5.01
CA CYS A 156 5.31 -12.30 5.86
C CYS A 156 4.99 -12.02 7.33
N ILE A 157 5.45 -10.86 7.85
CA ILE A 157 5.27 -10.52 9.27
C ILE A 157 3.79 -10.49 9.65
N VAL A 158 2.94 -9.91 8.79
CA VAL A 158 1.48 -9.83 9.03
C VAL A 158 0.85 -11.21 9.23
N TYR A 159 1.38 -12.25 8.59
CA TYR A 159 0.92 -13.64 8.73
C TYR A 159 1.74 -14.48 9.72
N GLY A 160 2.74 -13.91 10.39
CA GLY A 160 3.62 -14.66 11.29
C GLY A 160 4.55 -15.63 10.58
N ILE A 161 4.90 -15.34 9.34
CA ILE A 161 5.84 -16.11 8.51
C ILE A 161 7.20 -15.42 8.58
N GLU A 162 8.27 -16.21 8.71
CA GLU A 162 9.63 -15.67 8.67
C GLU A 162 9.94 -15.15 7.25
N PRO A 163 10.27 -13.87 7.08
CA PRO A 163 10.65 -13.32 5.80
C PRO A 163 11.98 -13.89 5.32
N ASP A 164 12.20 -13.89 4.02
CA ASP A 164 13.51 -14.15 3.47
C ASP A 164 14.44 -12.99 3.81
N PRO A 165 15.64 -13.24 4.35
CA PRO A 165 16.50 -12.14 4.82
C PRO A 165 17.08 -11.30 3.67
N ASP A 166 17.22 -11.87 2.49
CA ASP A 166 17.97 -11.30 1.37
C ASP A 166 17.07 -10.87 0.19
N ASP A 167 15.85 -11.43 0.09
CA ASP A 167 14.99 -11.21 -1.07
C ASP A 167 13.52 -10.88 -0.67
N VAL A 168 13.12 -9.65 -0.95
CA VAL A 168 11.76 -9.15 -0.72
C VAL A 168 10.71 -9.89 -1.56
N TYR A 169 11.06 -10.33 -2.76
CA TYR A 169 10.14 -11.04 -3.65
C TYR A 169 9.92 -12.48 -3.21
N VAL A 170 10.95 -13.14 -2.67
CA VAL A 170 10.81 -14.46 -2.03
C VAL A 170 9.89 -14.36 -0.82
N SER A 171 10.06 -13.36 0.03
CA SER A 171 9.16 -13.07 1.15
C SER A 171 7.71 -12.88 0.67
N TYR A 172 7.53 -12.07 -0.35
CA TYR A 172 6.21 -11.83 -0.95
C TYR A 172 5.54 -13.13 -1.44
N ARG A 173 6.29 -14.01 -2.12
CA ARG A 173 5.77 -15.30 -2.60
C ARG A 173 5.38 -16.24 -1.47
N LYS A 174 6.17 -16.28 -0.37
CA LYS A 174 5.81 -17.04 0.85
C LYS A 174 4.47 -16.56 1.41
N ALA A 175 4.29 -15.24 1.53
CA ALA A 175 3.06 -14.65 2.05
C ALA A 175 1.86 -14.86 1.09
N LYS A 176 2.06 -14.70 -0.22
CA LYS A 176 1.01 -14.94 -1.24
C LYS A 176 0.57 -16.41 -1.22
N ALA A 177 1.50 -17.35 -1.11
CA ALA A 177 1.19 -18.78 -0.99
C ALA A 177 0.40 -19.09 0.30
N HIS A 178 0.71 -18.42 1.42
CA HIS A 178 -0.06 -18.54 2.66
C HIS A 178 -1.47 -17.96 2.52
N ALA A 179 -1.61 -16.77 1.97
CA ALA A 179 -2.90 -16.15 1.69
C ALA A 179 -3.77 -17.02 0.77
N THR A 180 -3.16 -17.68 -0.24
CA THR A 180 -3.82 -18.66 -1.10
C THR A 180 -4.35 -19.86 -0.31
N LYS A 181 -3.55 -20.41 0.62
CA LYS A 181 -4.01 -21.52 1.49
C LYS A 181 -5.19 -21.12 2.38
N ILE A 182 -5.16 -19.89 2.94
CA ILE A 182 -6.31 -19.39 3.72
C ILE A 182 -7.55 -19.28 2.81
N LEU A 183 -7.39 -18.75 1.61
CA LEU A 183 -8.49 -18.60 0.65
C LEU A 183 -9.05 -19.94 0.18
N GLU A 184 -8.20 -20.97 0.03
CA GLU A 184 -8.58 -22.33 -0.38
C GLU A 184 -9.14 -23.17 0.77
N SER A 185 -9.03 -22.70 2.02
CA SER A 185 -9.63 -23.40 3.17
C SER A 185 -11.16 -23.35 3.17
N THR A 186 -11.76 -22.59 2.26
CA THR A 186 -13.20 -22.48 2.09
C THR A 186 -13.62 -22.77 0.64
N ASP A 187 -14.80 -23.36 0.46
CA ASP A 187 -15.40 -23.60 -0.87
C ASP A 187 -16.06 -22.34 -1.45
N THR A 188 -16.14 -21.25 -0.67
CA THR A 188 -16.87 -20.04 -1.04
C THR A 188 -16.16 -19.20 -2.09
N GLY A 189 -14.86 -19.40 -2.30
CA GLY A 189 -14.01 -18.54 -3.13
C GLY A 189 -13.67 -17.20 -2.48
N ARG A 190 -13.91 -17.06 -1.18
CA ARG A 190 -13.65 -15.90 -0.33
C ARG A 190 -12.76 -16.30 0.85
N TYR A 191 -12.18 -15.34 1.51
CA TYR A 191 -11.54 -15.58 2.80
C TYR A 191 -12.56 -16.07 3.83
N PRO A 192 -12.16 -16.92 4.78
CA PRO A 192 -13.07 -17.43 5.81
C PRO A 192 -13.61 -16.30 6.69
N LEU A 193 -14.71 -16.59 7.38
CA LEU A 193 -15.35 -15.65 8.30
C LEU A 193 -15.26 -16.22 9.72
N ILE A 194 -14.74 -15.43 10.67
CA ILE A 194 -14.80 -15.70 12.11
C ILE A 194 -15.44 -14.46 12.75
N SER A 195 -16.66 -14.62 13.28
CA SER A 195 -17.42 -13.52 13.87
C SER A 195 -16.60 -12.78 14.94
N PRO A 196 -16.67 -11.43 14.98
CA PRO A 196 -16.00 -10.65 15.99
C PRO A 196 -16.56 -10.95 17.40
N ILE A 197 -15.77 -10.65 18.41
CA ILE A 197 -16.17 -10.77 19.84
C ILE A 197 -16.30 -9.37 20.41
N GLU A 198 -17.49 -9.00 20.85
CA GLU A 198 -17.70 -7.74 21.54
C GLU A 198 -17.11 -7.84 22.96
N VAL A 199 -16.21 -6.91 23.29
CA VAL A 199 -15.61 -6.79 24.61
C VAL A 199 -16.25 -5.61 25.37
N SER A 200 -16.15 -5.68 26.70
CA SER A 200 -16.61 -4.55 27.51
C SER A 200 -15.73 -3.30 27.26
N ARG A 201 -16.31 -2.13 27.50
CA ARG A 201 -15.64 -0.84 27.33
C ARG A 201 -14.31 -0.75 28.10
N GLU A 202 -14.27 -1.32 29.30
CA GLU A 202 -13.09 -1.31 30.18
C GLU A 202 -11.94 -2.17 29.63
N ARG A 203 -12.26 -3.14 28.79
CA ARG A 203 -11.28 -4.00 28.11
C ARG A 203 -10.82 -3.46 26.78
N ALA A 204 -11.41 -2.37 26.30
CA ALA A 204 -11.10 -1.79 24.99
C ALA A 204 -10.06 -0.66 25.13
N PRO A 205 -8.80 -0.86 24.73
CA PRO A 205 -7.75 0.17 24.86
C PRO A 205 -8.08 1.47 24.15
N CYS A 206 -8.83 1.44 23.03
CA CYS A 206 -9.28 2.64 22.32
C CYS A 206 -10.25 3.51 23.13
N LYS A 207 -10.69 3.07 24.32
CA LYS A 207 -11.62 3.79 25.20
C LYS A 207 -10.96 4.32 26.49
N GLU A 208 -9.62 4.26 26.58
CA GLU A 208 -8.88 4.69 27.79
C GLU A 208 -9.04 6.19 28.10
N VAL A 209 -9.07 7.03 27.09
CA VAL A 209 -9.23 8.47 27.19
C VAL A 209 -10.46 8.89 26.40
N VAL A 210 -11.26 9.78 26.97
CA VAL A 210 -12.50 10.30 26.37
C VAL A 210 -12.40 11.81 26.23
N VAL A 211 -12.55 12.30 25.01
CA VAL A 211 -12.64 13.73 24.71
C VAL A 211 -14.05 14.00 24.16
N SER A 212 -14.78 14.91 24.81
CA SER A 212 -16.19 15.16 24.48
C SER A 212 -16.57 16.64 24.70
N GLY A 213 -17.72 17.02 24.16
CA GLY A 213 -18.22 18.39 24.30
C GLY A 213 -17.27 19.41 23.69
N ASP A 214 -16.98 20.48 24.42
CA ASP A 214 -16.14 21.58 23.94
C ASP A 214 -14.66 21.25 23.90
N ASP A 215 -14.23 20.17 24.54
CA ASP A 215 -12.83 19.71 24.52
C ASP A 215 -12.47 18.99 23.20
N VAL A 216 -13.46 18.63 22.36
CA VAL A 216 -13.20 17.98 21.08
C VAL A 216 -12.40 18.91 20.16
N ASN A 217 -11.18 18.51 19.85
CA ASN A 217 -10.29 19.27 18.97
C ASN A 217 -9.37 18.34 18.17
N LEU A 218 -9.67 18.13 16.90
CA LEU A 218 -8.85 17.34 15.98
C LEU A 218 -7.46 17.94 15.77
N LEU A 219 -7.31 19.26 15.94
CA LEU A 219 -6.03 19.95 15.74
C LEU A 219 -5.06 19.74 16.91
N SER A 220 -5.53 19.22 18.05
CA SER A 220 -4.66 18.83 19.17
C SER A 220 -3.91 17.52 18.93
N PHE A 221 -4.20 16.80 17.87
CA PHE A 221 -3.51 15.58 17.45
C PHE A 221 -2.59 15.87 16.25
N PRO A 222 -1.48 15.14 16.09
CA PRO A 222 -0.51 15.39 15.03
C PRO A 222 -0.96 14.87 13.67
N PHE A 223 -2.20 15.14 13.26
CA PHE A 223 -2.60 14.95 11.86
C PHE A 223 -1.86 15.94 10.97
N VAL A 224 -1.40 15.49 9.82
CA VAL A 224 -0.49 16.26 8.98
C VAL A 224 -1.08 16.61 7.61
N LYS A 225 -0.56 17.68 7.05
CA LYS A 225 -0.59 17.99 5.63
C LYS A 225 0.62 17.33 4.99
N THR A 226 0.40 16.39 4.05
CA THR A 226 1.49 15.57 3.49
C THR A 226 2.19 16.22 2.31
N ASN A 227 1.50 17.07 1.56
CA ASN A 227 2.03 17.75 0.38
C ASN A 227 1.69 19.24 0.44
N PRO A 228 2.58 20.15 -0.01
CA PRO A 228 2.28 21.59 -0.06
C PRO A 228 0.99 21.95 -0.82
N ALA A 229 0.61 21.13 -1.81
CA ALA A 229 -0.59 21.32 -2.61
C ALA A 229 -1.86 20.70 -2.01
N ASP A 230 -1.77 19.92 -0.92
CA ASP A 230 -2.97 19.35 -0.27
C ASP A 230 -3.84 20.46 0.32
N GLY A 231 -5.16 20.22 0.37
CA GLY A 231 -6.15 21.17 0.86
C GLY A 231 -6.08 21.46 2.37
N GLY A 232 -5.26 20.75 3.14
CA GLY A 232 -5.13 20.91 4.58
C GLY A 232 -4.51 19.68 5.26
N ARG A 233 -4.74 19.56 6.58
CA ARG A 233 -4.42 18.35 7.35
C ARG A 233 -5.45 17.27 7.07
N TYR A 234 -5.01 16.02 7.13
CA TYR A 234 -5.87 14.87 6.86
C TYR A 234 -5.75 13.77 7.90
N LEU A 235 -6.88 13.15 8.20
CA LEU A 235 -6.97 11.80 8.70
C LEU A 235 -7.12 10.91 7.45
N ASN A 236 -5.99 10.37 6.95
CA ASN A 236 -5.95 9.72 5.64
C ASN A 236 -5.85 8.19 5.69
N THR A 237 -5.82 7.61 6.89
CA THR A 237 -5.76 6.15 7.12
C THR A 237 -6.91 5.66 8.00
N GLY A 238 -7.92 6.48 8.22
CA GLY A 238 -9.07 6.09 9.01
C GLY A 238 -9.93 5.06 8.30
N SER A 239 -10.28 3.99 8.99
CA SER A 239 -11.38 3.12 8.60
C SER A 239 -12.69 3.77 8.99
N VAL A 240 -13.45 4.22 8.02
CA VAL A 240 -14.73 4.92 8.21
C VAL A 240 -15.85 3.89 8.25
N PHE A 241 -16.43 3.72 9.42
CA PHE A 241 -17.55 2.83 9.68
C PHE A 241 -18.88 3.57 9.40
N THR A 242 -19.73 2.91 8.65
CA THR A 242 -21.11 3.37 8.34
C THR A 242 -22.06 2.18 8.46
N SER A 243 -23.30 2.46 8.81
CA SER A 243 -24.37 1.47 8.94
C SER A 243 -25.64 2.00 8.33
N ASP A 244 -26.42 1.11 7.73
CA ASP A 244 -27.73 1.40 7.15
C ASP A 244 -28.65 0.19 7.35
N PRO A 245 -29.91 0.35 7.72
CA PRO A 245 -30.80 -0.77 8.03
C PRO A 245 -31.03 -1.71 6.85
N ASP A 246 -30.98 -1.22 5.62
CA ASP A 246 -31.21 -2.02 4.41
C ASP A 246 -29.91 -2.53 3.75
N LEU A 247 -28.82 -1.75 3.88
CA LEU A 247 -27.53 -2.04 3.24
C LEU A 247 -26.52 -2.71 4.19
N GLY A 248 -26.85 -2.84 5.49
CA GLY A 248 -26.00 -3.46 6.50
C GLY A 248 -24.87 -2.56 7.03
N ASN A 249 -23.76 -3.16 7.41
CA ASN A 249 -22.58 -2.47 7.94
C ASN A 249 -21.46 -2.46 6.90
N ASN A 250 -20.63 -1.42 6.94
CA ASN A 250 -19.45 -1.31 6.10
C ASN A 250 -18.37 -0.51 6.80
N PHE A 251 -17.11 -0.83 6.54
CA PHE A 251 -16.02 0.09 6.79
C PHE A 251 -15.06 0.14 5.59
N GLY A 252 -14.48 1.30 5.36
CA GLY A 252 -13.53 1.50 4.27
C GLY A 252 -12.59 2.67 4.54
N THR A 253 -11.41 2.64 3.97
CA THR A 253 -10.47 3.76 4.06
C THR A 253 -10.92 4.88 3.13
N TYR A 254 -11.38 5.98 3.73
CA TYR A 254 -11.66 7.23 3.03
C TYR A 254 -10.80 8.33 3.65
N ARG A 255 -10.13 9.12 2.81
CA ARG A 255 -9.41 10.28 3.33
C ARG A 255 -10.41 11.29 3.90
N CYS A 256 -10.10 11.83 5.07
CA CYS A 256 -10.93 12.81 5.75
C CYS A 256 -10.15 14.11 5.93
N GLN A 257 -10.54 15.16 5.21
CA GLN A 257 -9.92 16.48 5.33
C GLN A 257 -10.39 17.15 6.63
N ILE A 258 -9.47 17.52 7.50
CA ILE A 258 -9.78 18.28 8.72
C ILE A 258 -9.96 19.75 8.33
N THR A 259 -11.15 20.29 8.53
CA THR A 259 -11.52 21.65 8.14
C THR A 259 -11.75 22.58 9.33
N GLY A 260 -11.62 22.05 10.53
CA GLY A 260 -11.74 22.79 11.78
C GLY A 260 -11.52 21.89 12.99
N PRO A 261 -11.53 22.45 14.20
CA PRO A 261 -11.31 21.67 15.42
C PRO A 261 -12.28 20.48 15.58
N ARG A 262 -13.51 20.62 15.08
CA ARG A 262 -14.60 19.64 15.24
C ARG A 262 -15.21 19.22 13.91
N THR A 263 -14.64 19.59 12.78
CA THR A 263 -15.21 19.30 11.47
C THR A 263 -14.23 18.63 10.54
N LEU A 264 -14.72 17.63 9.80
CA LEU A 264 -13.97 17.00 8.73
C LEU A 264 -14.88 16.69 7.55
N ARG A 265 -14.29 16.51 6.37
CA ARG A 265 -14.97 16.14 5.13
C ARG A 265 -14.54 14.74 4.73
N ILE A 266 -15.52 13.89 4.42
CA ILE A 266 -15.29 12.46 4.13
C ILE A 266 -15.30 12.27 2.61
N ASN A 267 -14.14 12.05 2.00
CA ASN A 267 -14.05 11.80 0.57
C ASN A 267 -14.33 10.32 0.26
N SER A 268 -15.60 9.98 0.11
CA SER A 268 -16.02 8.68 -0.42
C SER A 268 -16.59 8.85 -1.83
N ALA A 269 -16.14 8.02 -2.78
CA ALA A 269 -16.68 8.03 -4.13
C ALA A 269 -18.12 7.46 -4.15
N LYS A 270 -18.93 7.88 -5.11
CA LYS A 270 -20.35 7.47 -5.26
C LYS A 270 -20.54 5.94 -5.35
N LEU A 271 -19.52 5.21 -5.77
CA LEU A 271 -19.55 3.75 -5.86
C LEU A 271 -19.22 3.04 -4.53
N HIS A 272 -18.68 3.76 -3.55
CA HIS A 272 -18.33 3.19 -2.25
C HIS A 272 -19.57 2.95 -1.40
N ALA A 273 -19.55 1.86 -0.62
CA ALA A 273 -20.67 1.48 0.22
C ALA A 273 -21.02 2.58 1.25
N GLY A 274 -20.04 3.16 1.92
CA GLY A 274 -20.27 4.24 2.88
C GLY A 274 -20.97 5.47 2.27
N TYR A 275 -20.64 5.88 1.03
CA TYR A 275 -21.38 6.94 0.33
C TYR A 275 -22.83 6.53 0.06
N LYS A 276 -23.05 5.31 -0.43
CA LYS A 276 -24.40 4.80 -0.74
C LYS A 276 -25.28 4.73 0.50
N MET A 277 -24.74 4.29 1.63
CA MET A 277 -25.46 4.23 2.92
C MET A 277 -25.88 5.62 3.39
N LEU A 278 -24.98 6.60 3.38
CA LEU A 278 -25.31 7.98 3.75
C LEU A 278 -26.32 8.62 2.78
N MET A 279 -26.24 8.30 1.48
CA MET A 279 -27.23 8.75 0.51
C MET A 279 -28.59 8.11 0.71
N ALA A 280 -28.65 6.80 1.00
CA ALA A 280 -29.90 6.10 1.29
C ALA A 280 -30.61 6.69 2.51
N ALA A 281 -29.87 6.93 3.59
CA ALA A 281 -30.39 7.61 4.76
C ALA A 281 -30.91 9.04 4.44
N ARG A 282 -30.15 9.80 3.63
CA ARG A 282 -30.57 11.12 3.15
C ARG A 282 -31.87 11.06 2.34
N GLU A 283 -31.99 10.09 1.43
CA GLU A 283 -33.18 9.89 0.58
C GLU A 283 -34.42 9.46 1.39
N ARG A 284 -34.23 8.72 2.48
CA ARG A 284 -35.29 8.43 3.46
C ARG A 284 -35.75 9.68 4.28
N GLY A 285 -35.05 10.80 4.16
CA GLY A 285 -35.35 12.04 4.88
C GLY A 285 -34.76 12.10 6.29
N GLU A 286 -33.83 11.21 6.63
CA GLU A 286 -33.10 11.27 7.90
C GLU A 286 -32.31 12.57 7.98
N LYS A 287 -32.23 13.15 9.17
CA LYS A 287 -31.54 14.44 9.39
C LYS A 287 -30.05 14.23 9.66
N ILE A 288 -29.70 13.16 10.35
CA ILE A 288 -28.35 12.86 10.84
C ILE A 288 -28.00 11.43 10.49
N GLY A 289 -26.83 11.25 9.93
CA GLY A 289 -26.15 9.96 9.81
C GLY A 289 -25.02 9.88 10.82
N HIS A 290 -24.79 8.70 11.39
CA HIS A 290 -23.69 8.47 12.33
C HIS A 290 -22.50 7.85 11.61
N VAL A 291 -21.29 8.28 12.00
CA VAL A 291 -20.03 7.75 11.48
C VAL A 291 -19.05 7.56 12.63
N SER A 292 -18.32 6.45 12.60
CA SER A 292 -17.18 6.20 13.48
C SER A 292 -15.94 5.94 12.63
N ILE A 293 -14.81 6.54 12.98
CA ILE A 293 -13.56 6.41 12.24
C ILE A 293 -12.52 5.81 13.16
N ALA A 294 -12.05 4.59 12.85
CA ALA A 294 -10.97 3.95 13.58
C ALA A 294 -9.61 4.28 12.95
N VAL A 295 -8.65 4.67 13.77
CA VAL A 295 -7.26 4.96 13.39
C VAL A 295 -6.34 4.00 14.12
N GLY A 296 -5.37 3.41 13.40
CA GLY A 296 -4.35 2.54 14.00
C GLY A 296 -4.89 1.19 14.47
N GLN A 297 -5.75 0.57 13.70
CA GLN A 297 -6.21 -0.81 13.88
C GLN A 297 -5.12 -1.82 13.52
N ASP A 298 -5.36 -3.11 13.79
CA ASP A 298 -4.45 -4.19 13.43
C ASP A 298 -4.18 -4.28 11.90
N PRO A 299 -3.04 -4.89 11.49
CA PRO A 299 -2.61 -4.84 10.09
C PRO A 299 -3.54 -5.55 9.10
N ILE A 300 -4.32 -6.56 9.51
CA ILE A 300 -5.27 -7.26 8.63
C ILE A 300 -6.55 -6.44 8.45
N THR A 301 -7.08 -5.86 9.52
CA THR A 301 -8.22 -4.95 9.44
C THR A 301 -7.88 -3.74 8.56
N TRP A 302 -6.65 -3.24 8.60
CA TRP A 302 -6.16 -2.21 7.69
C TRP A 302 -6.22 -2.65 6.22
N VAL A 303 -5.76 -3.86 5.90
CA VAL A 303 -5.82 -4.40 4.52
C VAL A 303 -7.26 -4.45 4.01
N LEU A 304 -8.19 -4.96 4.81
CA LEU A 304 -9.61 -5.05 4.45
C LEU A 304 -10.25 -3.67 4.23
N SER A 305 -9.87 -2.70 5.05
CA SER A 305 -10.35 -1.33 4.90
C SER A 305 -9.86 -0.67 3.60
N GLY A 306 -8.63 -0.96 3.17
CA GLY A 306 -7.99 -0.33 2.01
C GLY A 306 -8.17 -1.07 0.69
N ALA A 307 -8.35 -2.39 0.73
CA ALA A 307 -8.33 -3.26 -0.44
C ALA A 307 -9.73 -3.82 -0.78
N PRO A 308 -10.07 -4.02 -2.05
CA PRO A 308 -11.37 -4.53 -2.46
C PRO A 308 -11.48 -6.07 -2.29
N ILE A 309 -11.18 -6.58 -1.08
CA ILE A 309 -11.17 -8.02 -0.76
C ILE A 309 -12.55 -8.51 -0.30
N ALA A 310 -13.25 -7.70 0.48
CA ALA A 310 -14.51 -8.06 1.12
C ALA A 310 -15.72 -7.89 0.19
N ARG A 311 -15.59 -8.31 -1.07
CA ARG A 311 -16.71 -8.32 -2.02
C ARG A 311 -17.23 -9.72 -2.20
N GLY A 312 -18.56 -9.87 -2.06
CA GLY A 312 -19.27 -11.07 -2.34
C GLY A 312 -19.34 -11.45 -3.83
N ARG A 313 -19.76 -12.67 -4.16
CA ARG A 313 -20.32 -12.95 -5.49
C ARG A 313 -21.55 -12.07 -5.65
N ASN A 314 -21.69 -11.41 -6.80
CA ASN A 314 -22.83 -10.51 -7.11
C ASN A 314 -22.97 -9.29 -6.19
N ASP A 315 -21.86 -8.77 -5.64
CA ASP A 315 -21.87 -7.63 -4.72
C ASP A 315 -22.68 -7.85 -3.42
N ASP A 316 -22.91 -9.10 -3.01
CA ASP A 316 -23.56 -9.42 -1.75
C ASP A 316 -22.77 -8.81 -0.57
N PRO A 317 -23.44 -8.24 0.45
CA PRO A 317 -22.78 -7.74 1.65
C PRO A 317 -21.94 -8.85 2.30
N VAL A 318 -20.75 -8.50 2.74
CA VAL A 318 -19.86 -9.39 3.50
C VAL A 318 -19.59 -8.71 4.83
N ASP A 319 -19.67 -9.47 5.91
CA ASP A 319 -19.21 -8.99 7.21
C ASP A 319 -17.68 -8.87 7.20
N GLU A 320 -17.21 -7.64 7.02
CA GLU A 320 -15.79 -7.31 6.91
C GLU A 320 -15.03 -7.54 8.22
N LEU A 321 -15.68 -7.35 9.37
CA LEU A 321 -15.08 -7.64 10.68
C LEU A 321 -14.92 -9.16 10.89
N ALA A 322 -15.89 -9.95 10.45
CA ALA A 322 -15.79 -11.40 10.47
C ALA A 322 -14.72 -11.90 9.50
N MET A 323 -14.57 -11.26 8.33
CA MET A 323 -13.49 -11.58 7.38
C MET A 323 -12.11 -11.25 7.95
N ALA A 324 -11.97 -10.13 8.68
CA ALA A 324 -10.74 -9.83 9.41
C ALA A 324 -10.38 -10.95 10.39
N GLY A 325 -11.35 -11.43 11.16
CA GLY A 325 -11.19 -12.58 12.03
C GLY A 325 -10.76 -13.84 11.29
N GLY A 326 -11.39 -14.12 10.15
CA GLY A 326 -11.09 -15.29 9.32
C GLY A 326 -9.68 -15.26 8.71
N MET A 327 -9.26 -14.11 8.19
CA MET A 327 -7.90 -13.93 7.64
C MET A 327 -6.82 -14.00 8.72
N ARG A 328 -7.13 -13.60 9.95
CA ARG A 328 -6.24 -13.69 11.12
C ARG A 328 -6.21 -15.09 11.73
N GLY A 329 -7.20 -15.93 11.45
CA GLY A 329 -7.42 -17.20 12.15
C GLY A 329 -7.83 -17.02 13.63
N LYS A 330 -8.25 -15.80 14.02
CA LYS A 330 -8.64 -15.41 15.38
C LYS A 330 -9.72 -14.32 15.31
N ALA A 331 -10.78 -14.44 16.09
CA ALA A 331 -11.81 -13.43 16.20
C ALA A 331 -11.24 -12.04 16.50
N LEU A 332 -11.75 -11.02 15.82
CA LEU A 332 -11.41 -9.64 16.14
C LEU A 332 -12.16 -9.20 17.39
N GLU A 333 -11.49 -8.62 18.36
CA GLU A 333 -12.14 -7.96 19.49
C GLU A 333 -12.66 -6.58 19.05
N VAL A 334 -13.94 -6.36 19.27
CA VAL A 334 -14.64 -5.12 18.92
C VAL A 334 -15.34 -4.54 20.14
N VAL A 335 -15.61 -3.24 20.08
CA VAL A 335 -16.32 -2.52 21.13
C VAL A 335 -17.33 -1.57 20.49
N LYS A 336 -18.46 -1.32 21.14
CA LYS A 336 -19.41 -0.30 20.70
C LYS A 336 -18.78 1.09 20.67
N SER A 337 -19.14 1.86 19.66
CA SER A 337 -18.94 3.30 19.65
C SER A 337 -19.67 3.95 20.83
N ASP A 338 -19.19 5.11 21.31
CA ASP A 338 -19.81 5.78 22.47
C ASP A 338 -21.08 6.55 22.10
N THR A 339 -21.24 6.93 20.82
CA THR A 339 -22.34 7.81 20.35
C THR A 339 -23.29 7.12 19.38
N ASN A 340 -23.01 5.87 19.01
CA ASN A 340 -23.84 5.08 18.10
C ASN A 340 -23.63 3.57 18.31
N ASP A 341 -24.37 2.72 17.60
CA ASP A 341 -24.35 1.26 17.79
C ASP A 341 -23.30 0.52 16.95
N MET A 342 -22.45 1.22 16.19
CA MET A 342 -21.43 0.57 15.37
C MET A 342 -20.35 -0.08 16.24
N LEU A 343 -19.97 -1.29 15.86
CA LEU A 343 -18.84 -2.02 16.44
C LEU A 343 -17.56 -1.59 15.73
N VAL A 344 -16.56 -1.20 16.52
CA VAL A 344 -15.24 -0.75 16.04
C VAL A 344 -14.13 -1.58 16.67
N PRO A 345 -12.93 -1.71 16.05
CA PRO A 345 -11.83 -2.47 16.62
C PRO A 345 -11.43 -1.97 18.01
N ALA A 346 -11.49 -2.84 19.01
CA ALA A 346 -11.25 -2.48 20.42
C ALA A 346 -9.80 -2.04 20.68
N HIS A 347 -8.84 -2.54 19.86
CA HIS A 347 -7.42 -2.26 19.99
C HIS A 347 -6.90 -1.16 19.07
N ALA A 348 -7.79 -0.43 18.37
CA ALA A 348 -7.40 0.76 17.61
C ALA A 348 -6.74 1.82 18.51
N GLU A 349 -5.94 2.68 17.93
CA GLU A 349 -5.30 3.79 18.64
C GLU A 349 -6.28 4.88 19.02
N MET A 350 -7.26 5.15 18.11
CA MET A 350 -8.24 6.22 18.27
C MET A 350 -9.54 5.86 17.53
N ILE A 351 -10.68 6.29 18.09
CA ILE A 351 -11.99 6.31 17.45
C ILE A 351 -12.50 7.75 17.43
N VAL A 352 -12.76 8.25 16.24
CA VAL A 352 -13.37 9.59 16.02
C VAL A 352 -14.83 9.37 15.63
N GLU A 353 -15.75 9.85 16.45
CA GLU A 353 -17.18 9.64 16.27
C GLU A 353 -17.89 10.96 16.01
N GLY A 354 -18.90 10.96 15.15
CA GLY A 354 -19.61 12.18 14.85
C GLY A 354 -20.88 11.99 14.02
N GLU A 355 -21.46 13.12 13.71
CA GLU A 355 -22.74 13.28 13.04
C GLU A 355 -22.57 13.92 11.67
N VAL A 356 -23.13 13.29 10.66
CA VAL A 356 -23.22 13.81 9.30
C VAL A 356 -24.57 14.46 9.11
N PRO A 357 -24.65 15.79 8.88
CA PRO A 357 -25.93 16.46 8.64
C PRO A 357 -26.43 16.15 7.22
N LEU A 358 -27.25 15.10 7.11
CA LEU A 358 -27.64 14.50 5.83
C LEU A 358 -28.44 15.45 4.93
N GLN A 359 -29.21 16.39 5.48
CA GLN A 359 -30.00 17.30 4.68
C GLN A 359 -29.27 18.61 4.30
N GLU A 360 -28.13 18.86 4.90
CA GLU A 360 -27.27 20.00 4.56
C GLU A 360 -26.57 19.84 3.21
N PRO A 361 -26.14 20.93 2.56
CA PRO A 361 -25.38 20.87 1.33
C PRO A 361 -24.06 20.10 1.51
N LEU A 362 -23.74 19.26 0.53
CA LEU A 362 -22.43 18.64 0.41
C LEU A 362 -21.34 19.70 0.23
N GLN A 363 -20.14 19.45 0.75
CA GLN A 363 -19.05 20.41 0.81
C GLN A 363 -17.89 19.98 -0.10
N PRO A 364 -17.07 20.91 -0.64
CA PRO A 364 -15.87 20.58 -1.39
C PRO A 364 -14.77 20.02 -0.48
N GLU A 365 -14.00 19.06 -0.97
CA GLU A 365 -12.87 18.41 -0.31
C GLU A 365 -11.66 18.35 -1.25
N GLY A 366 -10.47 18.45 -0.73
CA GLY A 366 -9.22 18.42 -1.51
C GLY A 366 -8.68 19.82 -1.83
N PRO A 367 -7.69 19.89 -2.74
CA PRO A 367 -7.02 18.78 -3.44
C PRO A 367 -6.20 17.88 -2.52
N PHE A 368 -5.79 16.69 -3.01
CA PHE A 368 -5.01 15.74 -2.24
C PHE A 368 -4.14 14.86 -3.16
N GLY A 369 -2.93 14.53 -2.71
CA GLY A 369 -2.04 13.63 -3.43
C GLY A 369 -2.61 12.21 -3.53
N GLU A 370 -2.77 11.69 -4.76
CA GLU A 370 -3.40 10.40 -5.03
C GLU A 370 -2.41 9.26 -5.24
N MET A 371 -2.93 8.04 -5.23
CA MET A 371 -2.16 6.80 -5.30
C MET A 371 -1.30 6.63 -6.58
N PHE A 372 -1.61 7.35 -7.65
CA PHE A 372 -0.78 7.41 -8.87
C PHE A 372 0.43 8.35 -8.76
N GLY A 373 0.65 9.00 -7.61
CA GLY A 373 1.72 9.97 -7.42
C GLY A 373 1.45 11.36 -8.01
N TYR A 374 0.19 11.64 -8.33
CA TYR A 374 -0.26 12.94 -8.85
C TYR A 374 -1.24 13.60 -7.89
N LEU A 375 -1.34 14.91 -7.97
CA LEU A 375 -2.36 15.66 -7.24
C LEU A 375 -3.73 15.42 -7.87
N GLY A 376 -4.65 14.85 -7.10
CA GLY A 376 -6.05 14.71 -7.51
C GLY A 376 -6.80 16.04 -7.39
N PRO A 377 -7.77 16.30 -8.27
CA PRO A 377 -8.58 17.51 -8.19
C PRO A 377 -9.46 17.49 -6.93
N PRO A 378 -9.95 18.67 -6.50
CA PRO A 378 -10.97 18.74 -5.46
C PRO A 378 -12.23 17.94 -5.85
N ASN A 379 -12.84 17.30 -4.87
CA ASN A 379 -14.18 16.73 -5.00
C ASN A 379 -15.20 17.76 -4.47
N GLU A 380 -15.97 18.33 -5.37
CA GLU A 380 -16.89 19.43 -5.07
C GLU A 380 -18.07 19.05 -4.15
N LYS A 381 -18.34 17.74 -4.00
CA LYS A 381 -19.55 17.25 -3.31
C LYS A 381 -19.25 16.05 -2.44
N THR A 382 -18.79 16.29 -1.21
CA THR A 382 -18.56 15.25 -0.20
C THR A 382 -19.44 15.48 1.02
N PHE A 383 -19.75 14.39 1.73
CA PHE A 383 -20.33 14.50 3.07
C PHE A 383 -19.30 15.11 4.02
N TRP A 384 -19.79 15.84 5.01
CA TRP A 384 -18.99 16.38 6.09
C TRP A 384 -19.58 15.96 7.43
N MET A 385 -18.76 15.94 8.47
CA MET A 385 -19.10 15.42 9.78
C MET A 385 -18.74 16.42 10.86
N ASN A 386 -19.65 16.60 11.82
CA ASN A 386 -19.35 17.21 13.11
C ASN A 386 -18.83 16.12 14.05
N VAL A 387 -17.61 16.25 14.52
CA VAL A 387 -17.04 15.34 15.52
C VAL A 387 -17.62 15.67 16.89
N THR A 388 -18.28 14.71 17.50
CA THR A 388 -18.94 14.85 18.81
C THR A 388 -18.17 14.15 19.91
N ARG A 389 -17.33 13.17 19.56
CA ARG A 389 -16.56 12.37 20.50
C ARG A 389 -15.26 11.88 19.87
N ILE A 390 -14.18 11.91 20.66
CA ILE A 390 -12.95 11.20 20.34
C ILE A 390 -12.61 10.33 21.54
N THR A 391 -12.38 9.03 21.31
CA THR A 391 -11.83 8.14 22.31
C THR A 391 -10.49 7.61 21.82
N HIS A 392 -9.51 7.44 22.69
CA HIS A 392 -8.20 7.01 22.26
C HIS A 392 -7.41 6.33 23.39
N ARG A 393 -6.38 5.58 23.01
CA ARG A 393 -5.36 5.07 23.92
C ARG A 393 -4.56 6.24 24.52
N ARG A 394 -3.97 6.05 25.68
CA ARG A 394 -2.99 7.02 26.17
C ARG A 394 -1.83 7.12 25.18
N ASN A 395 -1.45 8.36 24.83
CA ASN A 395 -0.45 8.66 23.80
C ASN A 395 -0.77 7.92 22.48
N PRO A 396 -1.87 8.29 21.78
CA PRO A 396 -2.32 7.54 20.62
C PRO A 396 -1.33 7.71 19.47
N TRP A 397 -1.04 6.62 18.78
CA TRP A 397 -0.26 6.64 17.55
C TRP A 397 -1.12 7.08 16.38
N ILE A 398 -0.60 7.96 15.56
CA ILE A 398 -1.26 8.36 14.32
C ILE A 398 -0.63 7.60 13.17
N VAL A 399 -1.42 6.79 12.49
CA VAL A 399 -1.01 6.17 11.23
C VAL A 399 -1.22 7.19 10.12
N ASN A 400 -0.20 7.43 9.28
CA ASN A 400 -0.30 8.30 8.12
C ASN A 400 0.17 7.59 6.87
N SER A 401 -0.55 7.75 5.76
CA SER A 401 -0.16 7.27 4.44
C SER A 401 0.36 8.42 3.59
N PHE A 402 1.51 8.21 2.95
CA PHE A 402 2.09 9.11 1.96
C PHE A 402 1.78 8.54 0.58
N THR A 403 0.56 8.79 0.11
CA THR A 403 0.02 8.22 -1.13
C THR A 403 0.88 8.56 -2.35
N GLY A 404 1.04 7.57 -3.24
CA GLY A 404 1.86 7.70 -4.45
C GLY A 404 3.38 7.59 -4.24
N MET A 405 3.85 7.43 -3.00
CA MET A 405 5.26 7.31 -2.64
C MET A 405 5.59 5.97 -1.98
N GLN A 406 4.59 5.27 -1.53
CA GLN A 406 4.73 4.02 -0.80
C GLN A 406 3.59 3.06 -1.16
N ARG A 407 3.79 1.78 -0.87
CA ARG A 407 2.72 0.79 -0.93
C ARG A 407 1.73 1.03 0.22
N GLY A 408 0.44 1.16 -0.09
CA GLY A 408 -0.58 1.51 0.90
C GLY A 408 -0.92 0.37 1.87
N TYR A 409 -0.87 -0.88 1.40
CA TYR A 409 -1.16 -2.11 2.16
C TYR A 409 -0.47 -3.32 1.52
N ILE A 410 -0.38 -4.44 2.24
CA ILE A 410 0.13 -5.70 1.67
C ILE A 410 -0.77 -6.17 0.54
N THR A 411 -0.17 -6.61 -0.56
CA THR A 411 -0.90 -7.03 -1.76
C THR A 411 -1.01 -8.54 -1.93
N SER A 412 -0.30 -9.31 -1.13
CA SER A 412 -0.31 -10.78 -1.19
C SER A 412 -1.72 -11.39 -1.07
N ALA A 413 -2.56 -10.85 -0.15
CA ALA A 413 -3.95 -11.26 -0.02
C ALA A 413 -4.80 -10.89 -1.24
N VAL A 414 -4.59 -9.69 -1.78
CA VAL A 414 -5.35 -9.18 -2.93
C VAL A 414 -5.01 -9.99 -4.18
N GLU A 415 -3.72 -10.23 -4.42
CA GLU A 415 -3.27 -10.98 -5.60
C GLU A 415 -3.61 -12.46 -5.53
N ALA A 416 -3.61 -13.08 -4.33
CA ALA A 416 -4.12 -14.43 -4.15
C ALA A 416 -5.60 -14.55 -4.56
N LEU A 417 -6.42 -13.56 -4.18
CA LEU A 417 -7.83 -13.49 -4.58
C LEU A 417 -7.98 -13.24 -6.09
N TYR A 418 -7.15 -12.37 -6.67
CA TYR A 418 -7.16 -12.13 -8.12
C TYR A 418 -6.73 -13.38 -8.89
N ASP A 419 -5.65 -14.07 -8.51
CA ASP A 419 -5.23 -15.32 -9.15
C ASP A 419 -6.39 -16.33 -9.19
N ARG A 420 -7.06 -16.53 -8.05
CA ARG A 420 -8.22 -17.43 -7.98
C ARG A 420 -9.37 -16.98 -8.89
N THR A 421 -9.73 -15.71 -8.82
CA THR A 421 -10.85 -15.16 -9.60
C THR A 421 -10.55 -15.17 -11.10
N LEU A 422 -9.34 -14.77 -11.47
CA LEU A 422 -8.93 -14.70 -12.87
C LEU A 422 -8.78 -16.07 -13.52
N ARG A 423 -8.36 -17.12 -12.77
CA ARG A 423 -8.29 -18.49 -13.31
C ARG A 423 -9.64 -19.02 -13.76
N SER A 424 -10.76 -18.52 -13.22
CA SER A 424 -12.09 -18.89 -13.73
C SER A 424 -12.35 -18.38 -15.17
N MET A 425 -11.68 -17.30 -15.59
CA MET A 425 -11.82 -16.69 -16.92
C MET A 425 -10.63 -17.00 -17.84
N VAL A 426 -9.46 -17.23 -17.26
CA VAL A 426 -8.18 -17.51 -17.91
C VAL A 426 -7.64 -18.81 -17.28
N PRO A 427 -8.11 -20.00 -17.72
CA PRO A 427 -7.77 -21.28 -17.06
C PRO A 427 -6.27 -21.61 -17.05
N ASN A 428 -5.52 -21.08 -18.02
CA ASN A 428 -4.08 -21.24 -18.15
C ASN A 428 -3.27 -20.11 -17.44
N LEU A 429 -3.91 -19.30 -16.59
CA LEU A 429 -3.23 -18.29 -15.77
C LEU A 429 -2.30 -18.98 -14.76
N VAL A 430 -1.04 -18.60 -14.78
CA VAL A 430 -0.04 -19.02 -13.80
C VAL A 430 0.01 -18.02 -12.65
N GLU A 431 0.27 -16.75 -12.94
CA GLU A 431 0.37 -15.72 -11.93
C GLU A 431 -0.05 -14.34 -12.47
N PHE A 432 -0.71 -13.57 -11.63
CA PHE A 432 -1.04 -12.17 -11.84
C PHE A 432 -0.26 -11.32 -10.84
N HIS A 433 0.34 -10.23 -11.31
CA HIS A 433 1.01 -9.23 -10.48
C HIS A 433 0.56 -7.82 -10.87
N TYR A 434 0.25 -7.05 -9.84
CA TYR A 434 -0.17 -5.67 -9.93
C TYR A 434 0.76 -4.79 -9.07
N PRO A 435 1.87 -4.30 -9.63
CA PRO A 435 2.88 -3.56 -8.89
C PRO A 435 2.40 -2.17 -8.48
N GLN A 436 2.42 -1.88 -7.18
CA GLN A 436 1.93 -0.60 -6.64
C GLN A 436 2.91 0.58 -6.83
N ASP A 437 4.12 0.33 -7.27
CA ASP A 437 5.11 1.36 -7.62
C ASP A 437 5.03 1.80 -9.09
N CYS A 438 4.19 1.16 -9.91
CA CYS A 438 3.82 1.60 -11.26
C CYS A 438 2.33 1.35 -11.52
N MET A 439 1.49 2.10 -10.82
CA MET A 439 0.04 2.00 -10.91
C MET A 439 -0.46 2.07 -12.35
N GLY A 440 -1.46 1.27 -12.67
CA GLY A 440 -2.02 1.18 -14.02
C GLY A 440 -1.36 0.13 -14.92
N VAL A 441 -0.22 -0.45 -14.53
CA VAL A 441 0.42 -1.57 -15.21
C VAL A 441 0.12 -2.87 -14.48
N SER A 442 -0.05 -3.97 -15.20
CA SER A 442 -0.15 -5.32 -14.65
C SER A 442 0.64 -6.31 -15.49
N PHE A 443 1.22 -7.28 -14.82
CA PHE A 443 2.01 -8.36 -15.40
C PHE A 443 1.30 -9.69 -15.18
N VAL A 444 1.28 -10.51 -16.22
CA VAL A 444 0.50 -11.75 -16.24
C VAL A 444 1.34 -12.84 -16.89
N SER A 445 1.54 -13.95 -16.20
CA SER A 445 2.12 -15.14 -16.84
C SER A 445 1.05 -16.21 -17.09
N ILE A 446 1.14 -16.85 -18.25
CA ILE A 446 0.25 -17.93 -18.68
C ILE A 446 1.02 -19.17 -19.12
N ASP A 447 0.42 -20.35 -18.97
CA ASP A 447 0.87 -21.58 -19.64
C ASP A 447 0.23 -21.63 -21.03
N LYS A 448 0.90 -21.04 -22.02
CA LYS A 448 0.41 -20.93 -23.39
C LYS A 448 0.45 -22.30 -24.08
N THR A 449 -0.70 -22.78 -24.53
CA THR A 449 -0.87 -24.07 -25.20
C THR A 449 -1.51 -23.96 -26.58
N ALA A 450 -1.91 -22.76 -27.00
CA ALA A 450 -2.48 -22.48 -28.32
C ALA A 450 -2.21 -21.04 -28.75
N PRO A 451 -2.20 -20.73 -30.07
CA PRO A 451 -2.06 -19.39 -30.57
C PRO A 451 -3.20 -18.48 -30.11
N GLY A 452 -2.94 -17.17 -29.94
CA GLY A 452 -3.91 -16.15 -29.56
C GLY A 452 -4.23 -16.06 -28.06
N GLN A 453 -3.77 -17.00 -27.24
CA GLN A 453 -4.08 -17.04 -25.82
C GLN A 453 -3.51 -15.85 -25.03
N GLY A 454 -2.40 -15.26 -25.48
CA GLY A 454 -1.82 -14.09 -24.82
C GLY A 454 -2.73 -12.86 -24.91
N LEU A 455 -3.17 -12.50 -26.11
CA LEU A 455 -4.12 -11.39 -26.30
C LEU A 455 -5.47 -11.69 -25.64
N GLU A 456 -5.97 -12.91 -25.72
CA GLU A 456 -7.24 -13.30 -25.09
C GLU A 456 -7.19 -13.15 -23.56
N ALA A 457 -6.13 -13.64 -22.91
CA ALA A 457 -5.92 -13.50 -21.47
C ALA A 457 -5.85 -12.03 -21.05
N GLY A 458 -5.03 -11.25 -21.76
CA GLY A 458 -4.88 -9.82 -21.49
C GLY A 458 -6.18 -9.05 -21.64
N ARG A 459 -6.99 -9.34 -22.67
CA ARG A 459 -8.30 -8.70 -22.89
C ARG A 459 -9.28 -8.99 -21.76
N LYS A 460 -9.36 -10.24 -21.31
CA LYS A 460 -10.21 -10.63 -20.17
C LYS A 460 -9.82 -9.90 -18.88
N ILE A 461 -8.52 -9.80 -18.61
CA ILE A 461 -7.99 -9.11 -17.42
C ILE A 461 -8.24 -7.61 -17.50
N ALA A 462 -7.93 -6.98 -18.64
CA ALA A 462 -8.18 -5.56 -18.88
C ALA A 462 -9.66 -5.19 -18.71
N GLY A 463 -10.57 -6.07 -19.13
CA GLY A 463 -12.02 -5.89 -18.95
C GLY A 463 -12.48 -6.05 -17.51
N ARG A 464 -11.80 -6.89 -16.71
CA ARG A 464 -12.21 -7.22 -15.33
C ARG A 464 -11.66 -6.26 -14.27
N ILE A 465 -10.45 -5.73 -14.49
CA ILE A 465 -9.75 -4.91 -13.49
C ILE A 465 -9.61 -3.47 -14.00
N PRO A 466 -10.45 -2.53 -13.51
CA PRO A 466 -10.50 -1.16 -14.04
C PRO A 466 -9.15 -0.41 -13.96
N ILE A 467 -8.37 -0.63 -12.91
CA ILE A 467 -7.08 0.05 -12.71
C ILE A 467 -5.99 -0.41 -13.71
N CYS A 468 -6.07 -1.64 -14.23
CA CYS A 468 -5.10 -2.16 -15.18
C CYS A 468 -5.31 -1.52 -16.56
N LYS A 469 -4.51 -0.52 -16.89
CA LYS A 469 -4.52 0.20 -18.16
C LYS A 469 -3.57 -0.43 -19.19
N VAL A 470 -2.43 -0.92 -18.71
CA VAL A 470 -1.44 -1.67 -19.50
C VAL A 470 -1.38 -3.09 -18.96
N VAL A 471 -1.71 -4.09 -19.78
CA VAL A 471 -1.67 -5.50 -19.40
C VAL A 471 -0.61 -6.18 -20.25
N VAL A 472 0.48 -6.62 -19.63
CA VAL A 472 1.58 -7.34 -20.29
C VAL A 472 1.47 -8.82 -19.97
N VAL A 473 1.28 -9.65 -21.00
CA VAL A 473 1.16 -11.11 -20.86
C VAL A 473 2.46 -11.77 -21.33
N VAL A 474 2.98 -12.70 -20.52
CA VAL A 474 4.21 -13.44 -20.78
C VAL A 474 4.01 -14.94 -20.58
N ASP A 475 4.96 -15.75 -21.03
CA ASP A 475 4.97 -17.18 -20.76
C ASP A 475 5.32 -17.50 -19.30
N LYS A 476 4.95 -18.70 -18.84
CA LYS A 476 5.08 -19.17 -17.44
C LYS A 476 6.50 -19.17 -16.87
N GLU A 477 7.53 -19.25 -17.73
CA GLU A 477 8.94 -19.20 -17.32
C GLU A 477 9.47 -17.78 -17.03
N ILE A 478 8.66 -16.73 -17.27
CA ILE A 478 8.99 -15.35 -16.96
C ILE A 478 8.44 -15.01 -15.58
N ASP A 479 9.31 -14.59 -14.70
CA ASP A 479 8.92 -14.13 -13.36
C ASP A 479 8.28 -12.74 -13.43
N VAL A 480 6.97 -12.66 -13.17
CA VAL A 480 6.18 -11.41 -13.21
C VAL A 480 6.57 -10.41 -12.11
N LEU A 481 7.24 -10.84 -11.05
CA LEU A 481 7.80 -9.94 -10.02
C LEU A 481 9.14 -9.36 -10.45
N ASN A 482 9.84 -9.99 -11.41
CA ASN A 482 11.13 -9.55 -11.88
C ASN A 482 11.00 -8.61 -13.08
N ARG A 483 11.12 -7.30 -12.85
CA ARG A 483 11.00 -6.28 -13.90
C ARG A 483 11.96 -6.44 -15.06
N THR A 484 13.19 -6.85 -14.77
CA THR A 484 14.19 -7.08 -15.82
C THR A 484 13.76 -8.20 -16.75
N GLN A 485 13.22 -9.31 -16.21
CA GLN A 485 12.66 -10.38 -17.02
C GLN A 485 11.43 -9.94 -17.82
N MET A 486 10.55 -9.14 -17.23
CA MET A 486 9.38 -8.58 -17.93
C MET A 486 9.80 -7.68 -19.10
N LEU A 487 10.70 -6.73 -18.87
CA LEU A 487 11.22 -5.85 -19.93
C LEU A 487 12.00 -6.63 -20.99
N PHE A 488 12.77 -7.66 -20.59
CA PHE A 488 13.45 -8.55 -21.51
C PHE A 488 12.46 -9.30 -22.42
N ALA A 489 11.37 -9.86 -21.84
CA ALA A 489 10.33 -10.52 -22.62
C ALA A 489 9.65 -9.55 -23.61
N MET A 490 9.34 -8.34 -23.17
CA MET A 490 8.82 -7.29 -24.04
C MET A 490 9.79 -6.94 -25.16
N GLY A 491 11.08 -6.76 -24.88
CA GLY A 491 12.09 -6.41 -25.89
C GLY A 491 12.42 -7.52 -26.87
N SER A 492 12.24 -8.80 -26.45
CA SER A 492 12.72 -9.96 -27.23
C SER A 492 11.59 -10.79 -27.89
N ARG A 493 10.34 -10.70 -27.39
CA ARG A 493 9.24 -11.56 -27.85
C ARG A 493 8.08 -10.77 -28.46
N TRP A 494 7.84 -9.58 -27.96
CA TRP A 494 6.72 -8.76 -28.40
C TRP A 494 6.97 -8.12 -29.77
N GLN A 495 6.07 -8.38 -30.69
CA GLN A 495 5.95 -7.62 -31.95
C GLN A 495 4.76 -6.65 -31.79
N PRO A 496 4.98 -5.32 -31.76
CA PRO A 496 3.90 -4.35 -31.55
C PRO A 496 2.67 -4.58 -32.43
N TYR A 497 2.85 -5.05 -33.65
CA TYR A 497 1.83 -5.60 -34.51
C TYR A 497 2.28 -6.99 -35.00
N PRO A 498 1.45 -8.04 -34.87
CA PRO A 498 0.04 -8.05 -34.43
C PRO A 498 -0.17 -8.31 -32.92
N ALA A 499 0.90 -8.39 -32.11
CA ALA A 499 0.83 -8.84 -30.73
C ALA A 499 0.40 -7.73 -29.73
N SER A 500 -0.42 -6.78 -30.17
CA SER A 500 -1.04 -5.76 -29.30
C SER A 500 -2.50 -5.54 -29.65
N GLU A 501 -3.29 -5.21 -28.63
CA GLU A 501 -4.68 -4.78 -28.80
C GLU A 501 -4.95 -3.52 -27.99
N ILE A 502 -5.55 -2.51 -28.63
CA ILE A 502 -6.02 -1.29 -27.98
C ILE A 502 -7.53 -1.41 -27.74
N ILE A 503 -7.93 -1.44 -26.49
CA ILE A 503 -9.31 -1.46 -26.04
C ILE A 503 -9.73 -0.01 -25.81
N LYS A 504 -10.60 0.52 -26.68
CA LYS A 504 -11.14 1.87 -26.57
C LYS A 504 -12.32 1.89 -25.61
N ASP A 505 -12.54 3.05 -24.97
CA ASP A 505 -13.69 3.31 -24.10
C ASP A 505 -13.90 2.26 -23.00
N ALA A 506 -12.83 1.91 -22.30
CA ALA A 506 -12.81 0.95 -21.20
C ALA A 506 -13.08 1.60 -19.83
N PRO A 507 -13.53 0.85 -18.82
CA PRO A 507 -13.64 1.33 -17.45
C PRO A 507 -12.28 1.77 -16.90
N ALA A 508 -12.27 2.91 -16.21
CA ALA A 508 -11.13 3.47 -15.48
C ALA A 508 -11.47 3.73 -14.03
N ILE A 509 -10.48 4.13 -13.25
CA ILE A 509 -10.67 4.63 -11.88
C ILE A 509 -10.49 6.15 -11.86
N VAL A 510 -11.16 6.80 -10.92
CA VAL A 510 -11.19 8.27 -10.80
C VAL A 510 -9.82 8.89 -10.54
N THR A 511 -8.90 8.12 -9.95
CA THR A 511 -7.54 8.56 -9.59
C THR A 511 -6.52 8.42 -10.72
N ASP A 512 -6.88 7.86 -11.88
CA ASP A 512 -5.99 7.82 -13.05
C ASP A 512 -5.87 9.23 -13.66
N PRO A 513 -4.70 9.88 -13.57
CA PRO A 513 -4.52 11.27 -14.03
C PRO A 513 -4.61 11.45 -15.54
N SER A 514 -4.55 10.37 -16.30
CA SER A 514 -4.55 10.39 -17.76
C SER A 514 -5.94 10.15 -18.38
N THR A 515 -6.98 9.97 -17.58
CA THR A 515 -8.32 9.72 -18.12
C THR A 515 -8.88 10.97 -18.79
N PRO A 516 -9.24 10.89 -20.10
CA PRO A 516 -9.81 12.05 -20.80
C PRO A 516 -11.26 12.34 -20.37
N VAL A 517 -11.96 11.32 -19.89
CA VAL A 517 -13.34 11.41 -19.38
C VAL A 517 -13.40 10.62 -18.08
N SER A 518 -14.06 11.17 -17.07
CA SER A 518 -14.19 10.52 -15.76
C SER A 518 -14.67 9.07 -15.89
N LEU A 519 -13.93 8.14 -15.28
CA LEU A 519 -14.20 6.69 -15.26
C LEU A 519 -14.13 6.00 -16.63
N ARG A 520 -13.59 6.67 -17.68
CA ARG A 520 -13.42 6.10 -19.01
C ARG A 520 -12.00 6.34 -19.53
N THR A 521 -11.38 5.30 -20.10
CA THR A 521 -10.02 5.35 -20.66
C THR A 521 -9.89 4.43 -21.86
N SER A 522 -8.74 4.43 -22.51
CA SER A 522 -8.30 3.34 -23.37
C SER A 522 -7.28 2.48 -22.63
N LYS A 523 -7.21 1.19 -22.98
CA LYS A 523 -6.26 0.24 -22.42
C LYS A 523 -5.47 -0.43 -23.53
N ILE A 524 -4.28 -0.93 -23.20
CA ILE A 524 -3.48 -1.73 -24.13
C ILE A 524 -3.21 -3.11 -23.52
N VAL A 525 -3.38 -4.14 -24.34
CA VAL A 525 -2.89 -5.49 -24.10
C VAL A 525 -1.63 -5.68 -24.92
N ILE A 526 -0.58 -6.18 -24.30
CA ILE A 526 0.71 -6.50 -24.90
C ILE A 526 0.95 -8.00 -24.72
N ASP A 527 0.96 -8.75 -25.81
CA ASP A 527 1.32 -10.16 -25.80
C ASP A 527 2.82 -10.31 -26.03
N ALA A 528 3.56 -10.44 -24.93
CA ALA A 528 4.99 -10.71 -24.90
C ALA A 528 5.30 -12.20 -24.62
N THR A 529 4.37 -13.10 -24.96
CA THR A 529 4.65 -14.55 -25.00
C THR A 529 5.47 -14.89 -26.24
N LYS A 530 6.07 -16.08 -26.28
CA LYS A 530 6.67 -16.63 -27.50
C LYS A 530 5.57 -16.74 -28.57
N GLN A 531 5.68 -15.94 -29.62
CA GLN A 531 4.72 -15.95 -30.74
C GLN A 531 4.88 -17.22 -31.56
N TRP A 532 3.80 -17.94 -31.82
CA TRP A 532 3.78 -19.12 -32.67
C TRP A 532 3.75 -18.74 -34.14
N PRO A 533 4.07 -19.66 -35.09
CA PRO A 533 4.02 -19.34 -36.52
C PRO A 533 2.68 -18.78 -37.00
N GLU A 534 1.57 -19.25 -36.43
CA GLU A 534 0.21 -18.79 -36.72
C GLU A 534 -0.05 -17.35 -36.24
N GLU A 535 0.78 -16.85 -35.32
CA GLU A 535 0.77 -15.48 -34.79
C GLU A 535 1.83 -14.59 -35.46
N GLY A 536 2.53 -15.11 -36.48
CA GLY A 536 3.60 -14.42 -37.17
C GLY A 536 4.99 -14.61 -36.52
N GLY A 537 5.11 -15.54 -35.58
CA GLY A 537 6.38 -15.91 -34.95
C GLY A 537 7.28 -16.82 -35.80
N PRO A 538 8.50 -17.12 -35.34
CA PRO A 538 9.41 -18.03 -36.01
C PRO A 538 8.93 -19.49 -35.89
N LYS A 539 9.30 -20.33 -36.88
CA LYS A 539 8.98 -21.78 -36.85
C LYS A 539 9.55 -22.47 -35.61
N VAL A 540 10.73 -22.03 -35.18
CA VAL A 540 11.40 -22.50 -33.97
C VAL A 540 11.83 -21.25 -33.20
N TYR A 541 11.33 -21.12 -31.97
CA TYR A 541 11.72 -20.00 -31.11
C TYR A 541 13.10 -20.30 -30.52
N PRO A 542 14.10 -19.39 -30.67
CA PRO A 542 15.44 -19.62 -30.14
C PRO A 542 15.43 -19.70 -28.61
N GLU A 543 16.29 -20.55 -28.05
CA GLU A 543 16.37 -20.68 -26.60
C GLU A 543 17.26 -19.57 -25.99
N ARG A 544 17.00 -19.23 -24.73
CA ARG A 544 17.78 -18.22 -24.00
C ARG A 544 19.16 -18.76 -23.64
N ASN A 545 20.21 -17.91 -23.76
CA ASN A 545 21.58 -18.27 -23.42
C ASN A 545 21.72 -18.83 -21.99
N ARG A 546 20.98 -18.30 -21.02
CA ARG A 546 20.98 -18.81 -19.64
C ARG A 546 20.48 -20.25 -19.58
N VAL A 547 19.35 -20.53 -20.25
CA VAL A 547 18.75 -21.89 -20.30
C VAL A 547 19.71 -22.86 -21.01
N LEU A 548 20.35 -22.42 -22.10
CA LEU A 548 21.35 -23.24 -22.78
C LEU A 548 22.56 -23.57 -21.88
N LEU A 549 22.98 -22.60 -21.04
CA LEU A 549 24.04 -22.82 -20.07
C LEU A 549 23.58 -23.82 -18.98
N GLU A 550 22.39 -23.65 -18.42
CA GLU A 550 21.82 -24.55 -17.41
C GLU A 550 21.64 -25.99 -17.94
N GLN A 551 21.27 -26.14 -19.20
CA GLN A 551 21.15 -27.44 -19.85
C GLN A 551 22.51 -28.09 -20.16
N GLY A 552 23.50 -27.30 -20.63
CA GLY A 552 24.83 -27.78 -21.02
C GLY A 552 25.77 -27.98 -19.85
N ALA A 553 25.58 -27.25 -18.74
CA ALA A 553 26.39 -27.30 -17.53
C ALA A 553 25.53 -27.11 -16.27
N PRO A 554 24.68 -28.10 -15.90
CA PRO A 554 23.64 -27.94 -14.86
C PRO A 554 24.19 -27.54 -13.48
N GLU A 555 25.43 -27.90 -13.16
CA GLU A 555 26.06 -27.59 -11.86
C GLU A 555 26.81 -26.25 -11.85
N VAL A 556 26.87 -25.52 -12.97
CA VAL A 556 27.78 -24.36 -13.10
C VAL A 556 27.48 -23.26 -12.09
N PHE A 557 26.20 -22.97 -11.81
CA PHE A 557 25.84 -21.93 -10.86
C PHE A 557 26.17 -22.31 -9.42
N ALA A 558 25.94 -23.57 -9.03
CA ALA A 558 26.32 -24.07 -7.72
C ALA A 558 27.85 -24.04 -7.53
N GLN A 559 28.64 -24.37 -8.58
CA GLN A 559 30.09 -24.26 -8.55
C GLN A 559 30.56 -22.82 -8.42
N VAL A 560 29.96 -21.89 -9.19
CA VAL A 560 30.27 -20.46 -9.11
C VAL A 560 29.92 -19.89 -7.74
N ASP A 561 28.79 -20.24 -7.18
CA ASP A 561 28.37 -19.78 -5.85
C ASP A 561 29.30 -20.32 -4.75
N ALA A 562 29.74 -21.57 -4.87
CA ALA A 562 30.69 -22.19 -3.94
C ALA A 562 32.11 -21.58 -4.01
N GLU A 563 32.59 -21.27 -5.21
CA GLU A 563 33.94 -20.78 -5.42
C GLU A 563 34.05 -19.25 -5.36
N PHE A 564 33.06 -18.54 -5.92
CA PHE A 564 33.14 -17.10 -6.14
C PHE A 564 32.02 -16.32 -5.42
N GLY A 565 31.11 -17.01 -4.69
CA GLY A 565 29.93 -16.38 -4.07
C GLY A 565 30.29 -15.21 -3.15
N GLU A 566 31.29 -15.39 -2.28
CA GLU A 566 31.74 -14.30 -1.39
C GLU A 566 32.41 -13.14 -2.16
N LEU A 567 33.15 -13.44 -3.22
CA LEU A 567 33.74 -12.39 -4.08
C LEU A 567 32.64 -11.55 -4.75
N LEU A 568 31.62 -12.23 -5.32
CA LEU A 568 30.50 -11.57 -5.99
C LEU A 568 29.64 -10.75 -5.01
N LYS A 569 29.42 -11.29 -3.80
CA LYS A 569 28.64 -10.62 -2.74
C LYS A 569 29.31 -9.34 -2.23
N ASN A 570 30.64 -9.37 -2.13
CA ASN A 570 31.41 -8.26 -1.57
C ASN A 570 31.87 -7.24 -2.64
N TRP A 571 31.54 -7.45 -3.91
CA TRP A 571 31.89 -6.51 -4.97
C TRP A 571 31.16 -5.16 -4.77
N GLY A 572 31.90 -4.08 -4.71
CA GLY A 572 31.35 -2.73 -4.52
C GLY A 572 31.11 -2.33 -3.07
N SER A 573 31.52 -3.16 -2.08
CA SER A 573 31.47 -2.83 -0.65
C SER A 573 32.73 -2.15 -0.11
N GLY A 574 33.69 -1.78 -0.98
CA GLY A 574 34.96 -1.09 -0.66
C GLY A 574 34.88 0.43 -0.84
#